data_a1b6701c05ac2ab246e9abee30bcf33d
#
_entry.id   a1b6701c05ac2ab246e9abee30bcf33d
#
_cell.length_a   1.000
_cell.length_b   1.000
_cell.length_c   1.000
_cell.angle_alpha   90.00
_cell.angle_beta   90.00
_cell.angle_gamma   90.00
#
_symmetry.space_group_name_H-M   'P 1'
#
loop_
_entity.id
_entity.type
_entity.pdbx_description
1 polymer ?
#
loop_
_entity_poly.entity_id
_entity_poly.type
_entity_poly.pdbx_seq_one_letter_code
_entity_poly.pdbx_strand_id
1 'polypeptide(L)'
;IYNHDPIYGSEGTGIVADSMTAEQFKNYLYMMGTRGTAFWELYYSDSLLDKDKYLVNAEFLEWEEENFSKLKNAKMIGSHPSSATRLSTYRNGGMSSGEVQNPYGFACFDGNAGIISMRNPSATEKTITFTLNDAIGVTKAGTYHMSTVHTYSPNGTIATAKDTYTKGEEVSVTLQPGEVQV
;
A
#
# COMPACT_ATOMS: atom_id res chain seq x y z
N ILE A 1 -11.68 0.90 -11.57
CA ILE A 1 -10.63 -0.08 -11.23
C ILE A 1 -11.26 -1.13 -10.34
N TYR A 2 -11.12 -2.35 -10.73
CA TYR A 2 -11.63 -3.51 -10.02
C TYR A 2 -10.52 -4.04 -9.10
N ASN A 3 -10.74 -4.01 -7.80
CA ASN A 3 -9.84 -4.63 -6.86
C ASN A 3 -10.48 -5.93 -6.37
N HIS A 4 -9.86 -7.04 -6.70
CA HIS A 4 -10.26 -8.32 -6.15
C HIS A 4 -9.73 -8.52 -4.75
N ASP A 5 -10.57 -9.05 -3.92
CA ASP A 5 -10.20 -9.47 -2.59
C ASP A 5 -9.20 -10.63 -2.64
N PRO A 6 -8.11 -10.54 -1.88
CA PRO A 6 -7.17 -11.64 -1.76
C PRO A 6 -7.75 -12.88 -1.09
N ILE A 7 -8.88 -12.77 -0.40
CA ILE A 7 -9.50 -13.88 0.33
C ILE A 7 -10.38 -14.77 -0.58
N TYR A 8 -10.55 -14.42 -1.81
CA TYR A 8 -11.34 -15.22 -2.75
C TYR A 8 -10.51 -16.38 -3.30
N GLY A 9 -10.39 -17.45 -2.52
CA GLY A 9 -9.58 -18.62 -2.87
C GLY A 9 -10.17 -19.53 -3.94
N SER A 10 -11.46 -19.40 -4.31
CA SER A 10 -12.14 -20.31 -5.24
C SER A 10 -11.71 -20.14 -6.70
N GLU A 11 -11.10 -19.03 -7.06
CA GLU A 11 -10.59 -18.78 -8.41
C GLU A 11 -9.13 -19.19 -8.62
N GLY A 12 -8.55 -19.89 -7.68
CA GLY A 12 -7.20 -20.46 -7.81
C GLY A 12 -6.07 -19.43 -7.89
N THR A 13 -6.32 -18.22 -7.49
CA THR A 13 -5.32 -17.14 -7.54
C THR A 13 -4.38 -17.11 -6.34
N GLY A 14 -4.65 -17.94 -5.33
CA GLY A 14 -3.70 -18.24 -4.26
C GLY A 14 -3.22 -17.07 -3.40
N ILE A 15 -3.93 -15.96 -3.38
CA ILE A 15 -3.49 -14.77 -2.64
C ILE A 15 -3.80 -14.92 -1.16
N VAL A 16 -4.78 -15.71 -0.80
CA VAL A 16 -5.11 -15.99 0.59
C VAL A 16 -5.12 -17.46 0.87
N ALA A 17 -4.26 -17.84 1.78
CA ALA A 17 -4.32 -19.12 2.44
C ALA A 17 -5.08 -18.96 3.77
N ASP A 18 -5.64 -20.04 4.28
CA ASP A 18 -6.18 -20.15 5.64
C ASP A 18 -5.17 -19.67 6.70
N SER A 19 -3.89 -19.69 6.35
CA SER A 19 -2.76 -19.25 7.19
C SER A 19 -2.49 -17.77 7.19
N MET A 20 -3.22 -16.93 6.44
CA MET A 20 -3.04 -15.48 6.47
C MET A 20 -3.40 -14.94 7.84
N THR A 21 -2.46 -14.24 8.49
CA THR A 21 -2.70 -13.58 9.76
C THR A 21 -3.56 -12.32 9.58
N ALA A 22 -4.21 -11.86 10.65
CA ALA A 22 -4.96 -10.61 10.64
C ALA A 22 -4.06 -9.41 10.28
N GLU A 23 -2.78 -9.42 10.70
CA GLU A 23 -1.81 -8.38 10.35
C GLU A 23 -1.47 -8.37 8.86
N GLN A 24 -1.27 -9.54 8.26
CA GLN A 24 -1.06 -9.65 6.81
C GLN A 24 -2.29 -9.18 6.03
N PHE A 25 -3.49 -9.52 6.53
CA PHE A 25 -4.74 -9.04 5.94
C PHE A 25 -4.89 -7.54 6.06
N LYS A 26 -4.59 -6.95 7.23
CA LYS A 26 -4.55 -5.50 7.45
C LYS A 26 -3.62 -4.81 6.46
N ASN A 27 -2.42 -5.35 6.30
CA ASN A 27 -1.45 -4.85 5.34
C ASN A 27 -1.99 -4.80 3.90
N TYR A 28 -2.67 -5.85 3.49
CA TYR A 28 -3.30 -5.90 2.18
C TYR A 28 -4.39 -4.83 2.01
N LEU A 29 -5.28 -4.70 2.97
CA LEU A 29 -6.37 -3.73 2.93
C LEU A 29 -5.85 -2.29 2.80
N TYR A 30 -4.87 -1.89 3.61
CA TYR A 30 -4.30 -0.55 3.55
C TYR A 30 -3.60 -0.26 2.22
N MET A 31 -2.87 -1.23 1.66
CA MET A 31 -2.27 -1.07 0.33
C MET A 31 -3.30 -1.00 -0.79
N MET A 32 -4.38 -1.75 -0.67
CA MET A 32 -5.49 -1.71 -1.63
C MET A 32 -6.23 -0.37 -1.56
N GLY A 33 -6.58 0.09 -0.37
CA GLY A 33 -7.33 1.33 -0.14
C GLY A 33 -6.61 2.58 -0.63
N THR A 34 -5.28 2.57 -0.66
CA THR A 34 -4.48 3.72 -1.12
C THR A 34 -4.29 3.81 -2.63
N ARG A 35 -4.80 2.87 -3.42
CA ARG A 35 -4.65 2.86 -4.89
C ARG A 35 -5.54 3.85 -5.65
N GLY A 36 -6.36 4.64 -4.96
CA GLY A 36 -7.21 5.65 -5.59
C GLY A 36 -8.41 5.09 -6.32
N THR A 37 -8.99 4.07 -5.78
CA THR A 37 -10.23 3.47 -6.29
C THR A 37 -11.43 4.28 -5.79
N ALA A 38 -12.34 4.63 -6.68
CA ALA A 38 -13.60 5.27 -6.32
C ALA A 38 -14.67 4.28 -5.84
N PHE A 39 -14.42 3.01 -6.02
CA PHE A 39 -15.33 1.92 -5.68
C PHE A 39 -14.51 0.66 -5.38
N TRP A 40 -14.78 0.03 -4.24
CA TRP A 40 -14.19 -1.24 -3.84
C TRP A 40 -15.26 -2.30 -3.68
N GLU A 41 -15.00 -3.45 -4.23
CA GLU A 41 -15.74 -4.67 -3.93
C GLU A 41 -14.82 -5.61 -3.16
N LEU A 42 -15.22 -5.95 -1.95
CA LEU A 42 -14.51 -6.91 -1.11
C LEU A 42 -15.34 -8.20 -1.07
N TYR A 43 -14.83 -9.23 -1.71
CA TYR A 43 -15.44 -10.54 -1.71
C TYR A 43 -14.80 -11.40 -0.63
N TYR A 44 -15.60 -11.80 0.35
CA TYR A 44 -15.13 -12.60 1.46
C TYR A 44 -15.67 -14.02 1.38
N SER A 45 -14.79 -14.99 1.72
CA SER A 45 -15.22 -16.32 2.10
C SER A 45 -15.25 -16.39 3.63
N ASP A 46 -16.41 -16.61 4.21
CA ASP A 46 -16.59 -16.70 5.67
C ASP A 46 -15.66 -17.72 6.31
N SER A 47 -15.32 -18.79 5.59
CA SER A 47 -14.41 -19.84 6.07
C SER A 47 -12.97 -19.37 6.25
N LEU A 48 -12.59 -18.23 5.65
CA LEU A 48 -11.23 -17.68 5.69
C LEU A 48 -11.12 -16.47 6.65
N LEU A 49 -12.25 -15.95 7.13
CA LEU A 49 -12.32 -14.83 8.03
C LEU A 49 -12.59 -15.30 9.46
N ASP A 50 -11.59 -15.21 10.32
CA ASP A 50 -11.78 -15.29 11.75
C ASP A 50 -12.20 -13.94 12.35
N LYS A 51 -12.48 -13.92 13.66
CA LYS A 51 -12.90 -12.72 14.36
C LYS A 51 -11.91 -11.56 14.22
N ASP A 52 -10.61 -11.87 14.26
CA ASP A 52 -9.58 -10.83 14.23
C ASP A 52 -9.50 -10.16 12.84
N LYS A 53 -9.68 -10.94 11.78
CA LYS A 53 -9.76 -10.38 10.42
C LYS A 53 -11.03 -9.55 10.21
N TYR A 54 -12.17 -9.95 10.78
CA TYR A 54 -13.37 -9.12 10.76
C TYR A 54 -13.18 -7.78 11.47
N LEU A 55 -12.52 -7.77 12.62
CA LEU A 55 -12.20 -6.53 13.34
C LEU A 55 -11.27 -5.62 12.53
N VAL A 56 -10.21 -6.18 11.97
CA VAL A 56 -9.29 -5.46 11.08
C VAL A 56 -10.00 -4.87 9.87
N ASN A 57 -10.93 -5.61 9.29
CA ASN A 57 -11.72 -5.10 8.17
C ASN A 57 -12.63 -3.94 8.58
N ALA A 58 -13.28 -4.03 9.72
CA ALA A 58 -14.13 -2.95 10.24
C ALA A 58 -13.32 -1.67 10.52
N GLU A 59 -12.16 -1.78 11.18
CA GLU A 59 -11.23 -0.67 11.40
C GLU A 59 -10.76 -0.03 10.08
N PHE A 60 -10.44 -0.85 9.09
CA PHE A 60 -10.02 -0.36 7.79
C PHE A 60 -11.14 0.40 7.07
N LEU A 61 -12.37 -0.12 7.07
CA LEU A 61 -13.50 0.53 6.42
C LEU A 61 -13.85 1.88 7.06
N GLU A 62 -13.79 1.96 8.39
CA GLU A 62 -13.96 3.21 9.13
C GLU A 62 -12.88 4.24 8.76
N TRP A 63 -11.62 3.82 8.79
CA TRP A 63 -10.50 4.67 8.39
C TRP A 63 -10.61 5.14 6.93
N GLU A 64 -11.05 4.27 6.03
CA GLU A 64 -11.23 4.55 4.62
C GLU A 64 -12.33 5.58 4.40
N GLU A 65 -13.48 5.43 5.07
CA GLU A 65 -14.59 6.40 5.01
C GLU A 65 -14.14 7.79 5.48
N GLU A 66 -13.46 7.87 6.61
CA GLU A 66 -12.90 9.13 7.14
C GLU A 66 -11.90 9.81 6.20
N ASN A 67 -11.17 9.03 5.41
CA ASN A 67 -10.10 9.52 4.56
C ASN A 67 -10.42 9.52 3.06
N PHE A 68 -11.65 9.20 2.68
CA PHE A 68 -12.06 9.06 1.29
C PHE A 68 -11.79 10.31 0.44
N SER A 69 -11.93 11.51 1.01
CA SER A 69 -11.63 12.77 0.33
C SER A 69 -10.19 12.84 -0.20
N LYS A 70 -9.25 12.20 0.49
CA LYS A 70 -7.84 12.09 0.12
C LYS A 70 -7.64 10.89 -0.80
N LEU A 71 -8.08 9.70 -0.38
CA LEU A 71 -7.83 8.43 -1.03
C LEU A 71 -8.26 8.38 -2.50
N LYS A 72 -9.36 9.04 -2.86
CA LYS A 72 -9.84 9.16 -4.24
C LYS A 72 -8.88 9.89 -5.19
N ASN A 73 -7.90 10.63 -4.67
CA ASN A 73 -6.98 11.47 -5.44
C ASN A 73 -5.61 10.83 -5.68
N ALA A 74 -5.47 9.53 -5.54
CA ALA A 74 -4.19 8.82 -5.59
C ALA A 74 -3.38 9.11 -6.86
N LYS A 75 -2.10 9.33 -6.65
CA LYS A 75 -1.06 9.42 -7.68
C LYS A 75 0.03 8.41 -7.35
N MET A 76 0.49 7.69 -8.34
CA MET A 76 1.58 6.73 -8.15
C MET A 76 2.89 7.45 -7.83
N ILE A 77 3.65 6.91 -6.88
CA ILE A 77 4.99 7.36 -6.50
C ILE A 77 5.99 6.21 -6.58
N GLY A 78 7.26 6.56 -6.62
CA GLY A 78 8.34 5.59 -6.82
C GLY A 78 8.41 5.08 -8.25
N SER A 79 8.70 3.81 -8.43
CA SER A 79 8.88 3.18 -9.73
C SER A 79 7.83 2.11 -9.99
N HIS A 80 7.63 1.76 -11.25
CA HIS A 80 6.79 0.62 -11.59
C HIS A 80 7.31 -0.64 -10.87
N PRO A 81 6.45 -1.41 -10.20
CA PRO A 81 6.88 -2.56 -9.38
C PRO A 81 7.58 -3.66 -10.17
N SER A 82 7.36 -3.75 -11.47
CA SER A 82 8.05 -4.69 -12.34
C SER A 82 8.50 -4.01 -13.63
N SER A 83 9.74 -4.26 -14.02
CA SER A 83 10.25 -3.84 -15.33
C SER A 83 9.82 -4.77 -16.47
N ALA A 84 9.43 -5.99 -16.13
CA ALA A 84 9.11 -7.05 -17.10
C ALA A 84 7.62 -7.33 -17.18
N THR A 85 6.81 -6.34 -17.21
CA THR A 85 5.34 -6.30 -17.21
C THR A 85 4.66 -7.48 -17.93
N ARG A 86 4.63 -8.65 -17.33
CA ARG A 86 3.72 -9.69 -17.74
C ARG A 86 2.69 -9.91 -16.64
N LEU A 87 1.49 -9.43 -16.89
CA LEU A 87 0.31 -9.69 -16.05
C LEU A 87 0.11 -11.18 -15.73
N SER A 88 0.65 -12.07 -16.55
CA SER A 88 0.58 -13.52 -16.34
C SER A 88 1.36 -14.02 -15.12
N THR A 89 2.34 -13.29 -14.64
CA THR A 89 3.09 -13.63 -13.41
C THR A 89 2.37 -13.21 -12.14
N TYR A 90 1.38 -12.36 -12.25
CA TYR A 90 0.53 -11.95 -11.12
C TYR A 90 -0.47 -13.02 -10.66
N ARG A 91 -0.76 -14.01 -11.47
CA ARG A 91 -1.79 -15.02 -11.19
C ARG A 91 -1.53 -15.87 -9.96
N ASN A 92 -0.31 -15.90 -9.45
CA ASN A 92 0.06 -16.74 -8.30
C ASN A 92 0.55 -15.91 -7.10
N GLY A 93 0.14 -14.64 -7.00
CA GLY A 93 0.43 -13.79 -5.84
C GLY A 93 1.90 -13.42 -5.65
N GLY A 94 2.78 -13.76 -6.58
CA GLY A 94 4.19 -13.43 -6.51
C GLY A 94 4.79 -13.10 -7.87
N MET A 95 5.75 -12.19 -7.88
CA MET A 95 6.62 -12.01 -9.03
C MET A 95 7.61 -13.15 -9.08
N SER A 96 7.98 -13.59 -10.28
CA SER A 96 9.02 -14.59 -10.44
C SER A 96 10.36 -14.09 -9.88
N SER A 97 11.16 -14.97 -9.33
CA SER A 97 12.43 -14.65 -8.66
C SER A 97 13.50 -13.98 -9.53
N GLY A 98 13.27 -13.84 -10.82
CA GLY A 98 14.17 -13.19 -11.77
C GLY A 98 13.74 -11.79 -12.21
N GLU A 99 12.61 -11.28 -11.73
CA GLU A 99 12.13 -9.95 -12.11
C GLU A 99 12.68 -8.85 -11.21
N VAL A 100 12.98 -7.71 -11.81
CA VAL A 100 13.33 -6.52 -11.03
C VAL A 100 12.06 -6.00 -10.37
N GLN A 101 12.05 -6.03 -9.06
CA GLN A 101 10.96 -5.56 -8.23
C GLN A 101 11.34 -4.20 -7.66
N ASN A 102 10.69 -3.15 -8.15
CA ASN A 102 10.96 -1.79 -7.71
C ASN A 102 10.00 -1.39 -6.58
N PRO A 103 10.44 -0.57 -5.62
CA PRO A 103 9.56 0.01 -4.63
C PRO A 103 8.60 1.00 -5.29
N TYR A 104 7.37 0.99 -4.84
CA TYR A 104 6.30 1.84 -5.34
C TYR A 104 5.33 2.20 -4.23
N GLY A 105 4.45 3.12 -4.52
CA GLY A 105 3.37 3.50 -3.62
C GLY A 105 2.41 4.50 -4.24
N PHE A 106 1.61 5.11 -3.40
CA PHE A 106 0.60 6.08 -3.80
C PHE A 106 0.59 7.26 -2.83
N ALA A 107 0.45 8.45 -3.39
CA ALA A 107 0.24 9.69 -2.65
C ALA A 107 -1.18 10.19 -2.93
N CYS A 108 -1.97 10.38 -1.88
CA CYS A 108 -3.37 10.74 -1.92
C CYS A 108 -3.56 12.06 -1.16
N PHE A 109 -3.67 13.19 -1.85
CA PHE A 109 -3.80 14.51 -1.23
C PHE A 109 -5.12 15.20 -1.58
N ASP A 110 -5.70 15.92 -0.62
CA ASP A 110 -6.88 16.78 -0.80
C ASP A 110 -6.60 18.29 -0.59
N GLY A 111 -5.34 18.66 -0.70
CA GLY A 111 -4.87 20.04 -0.56
C GLY A 111 -3.88 20.25 0.58
N ASN A 112 -4.30 20.16 1.84
CA ASN A 112 -3.43 20.44 3.01
C ASN A 112 -2.86 19.19 3.66
N ALA A 113 -3.54 18.07 3.51
CA ALA A 113 -3.18 16.81 4.13
C ALA A 113 -3.24 15.69 3.09
N GLY A 114 -2.56 14.62 3.36
CA GLY A 114 -2.53 13.48 2.46
C GLY A 114 -2.19 12.18 3.19
N ILE A 115 -2.31 11.11 2.45
CA ILE A 115 -1.90 9.77 2.85
C ILE A 115 -0.88 9.31 1.82
N ILE A 116 0.21 8.74 2.29
CA ILE A 116 1.26 8.18 1.46
C ILE A 116 1.41 6.72 1.84
N SER A 117 1.24 5.83 0.87
CA SER A 117 1.60 4.43 1.02
C SER A 117 2.88 4.12 0.26
N MET A 118 3.73 3.28 0.85
CA MET A 118 4.98 2.83 0.27
C MET A 118 5.13 1.33 0.46
N ARG A 119 5.61 0.64 -0.57
CA ARG A 119 5.85 -0.81 -0.53
C ARG A 119 7.14 -1.18 -1.23
N ASN A 120 7.88 -2.09 -0.64
CA ASN A 120 8.97 -2.80 -1.31
C ASN A 120 8.54 -4.25 -1.61
N PRO A 121 8.22 -4.60 -2.86
CA PRO A 121 7.81 -5.96 -3.23
C PRO A 121 9.00 -6.91 -3.41
N SER A 122 10.24 -6.43 -3.31
CA SER A 122 11.43 -7.24 -3.59
C SER A 122 11.87 -8.08 -2.39
N ALA A 123 12.70 -9.08 -2.66
CA ALA A 123 13.37 -9.87 -1.65
C ALA A 123 14.65 -9.20 -1.09
N THR A 124 14.97 -7.99 -1.54
CA THR A 124 16.12 -7.20 -1.08
C THR A 124 15.66 -5.81 -0.67
N GLU A 125 16.44 -5.17 0.20
CA GLU A 125 16.24 -3.78 0.57
C GLU A 125 16.25 -2.87 -0.67
N LYS A 126 15.33 -1.91 -0.73
CA LYS A 126 15.18 -0.95 -1.83
C LYS A 126 14.78 0.42 -1.32
N THR A 127 15.32 1.44 -1.95
CA THR A 127 14.96 2.84 -1.67
C THR A 127 13.85 3.32 -2.58
N ILE A 128 12.78 3.84 -2.00
CA ILE A 128 11.76 4.62 -2.72
C ILE A 128 12.09 6.09 -2.62
N THR A 129 11.98 6.81 -3.73
CA THR A 129 12.24 8.24 -3.79
C THR A 129 11.13 8.94 -4.56
N PHE A 130 10.66 10.07 -4.04
CA PHE A 130 9.67 10.93 -4.69
C PHE A 130 9.75 12.37 -4.13
N THR A 131 9.21 13.34 -4.84
CA THR A 131 9.20 14.74 -4.41
C THR A 131 7.81 15.17 -3.97
N LEU A 132 7.71 15.87 -2.84
CA LEU A 132 6.46 16.47 -2.36
C LEU A 132 6.10 17.70 -3.19
N ASN A 133 5.43 17.50 -4.32
CA ASN A 133 5.11 18.56 -5.28
C ASN A 133 3.69 18.45 -5.86
N ASP A 134 3.36 19.36 -6.74
CA ASP A 134 2.04 19.41 -7.37
C ASP A 134 1.69 18.15 -8.19
N ALA A 135 2.69 17.44 -8.74
CA ALA A 135 2.46 16.23 -9.52
C ALA A 135 1.82 15.11 -8.70
N ILE A 136 2.11 15.06 -7.40
CA ILE A 136 1.52 14.09 -6.46
C ILE A 136 0.40 14.69 -5.60
N GLY A 137 -0.06 15.91 -5.92
CA GLY A 137 -1.18 16.56 -5.25
C GLY A 137 -0.80 17.45 -4.06
N VAL A 138 0.49 17.67 -3.80
CA VAL A 138 0.97 18.61 -2.76
C VAL A 138 0.98 20.02 -3.34
N THR A 139 -0.18 20.69 -3.29
CA THR A 139 -0.36 22.00 -3.93
C THR A 139 -0.01 23.19 -3.05
N LYS A 140 -0.08 23.03 -1.72
CA LYS A 140 0.19 24.14 -0.79
C LYS A 140 1.64 24.16 -0.32
N ALA A 141 2.21 25.35 -0.24
CA ALA A 141 3.49 25.58 0.42
C ALA A 141 3.34 25.38 1.94
N GLY A 142 4.37 24.86 2.57
CA GLY A 142 4.38 24.66 4.02
C GLY A 142 5.22 23.46 4.45
N THR A 143 5.20 23.23 5.74
CA THR A 143 5.82 22.05 6.37
C THR A 143 4.75 20.99 6.61
N TYR A 144 5.05 19.78 6.20
CA TYR A 144 4.21 18.60 6.38
C TYR A 144 4.81 17.72 7.49
N HIS A 145 4.00 17.39 8.47
CA HIS A 145 4.36 16.47 9.55
C HIS A 145 3.89 15.07 9.17
N MET A 146 4.79 14.11 9.28
CA MET A 146 4.51 12.71 8.97
C MET A 146 4.09 11.98 10.25
N SER A 147 3.04 11.21 10.16
CA SER A 147 2.62 10.25 11.19
C SER A 147 2.30 8.93 10.53
N THR A 148 2.59 7.84 11.23
CA THR A 148 2.36 6.49 10.71
C THR A 148 0.96 6.02 11.06
N VAL A 149 0.23 5.53 10.07
CA VAL A 149 -1.08 4.90 10.21
C VAL A 149 -0.94 3.38 10.33
N HIS A 150 -0.12 2.80 9.46
CA HIS A 150 0.12 1.36 9.41
C HIS A 150 1.54 1.05 8.95
N THR A 151 2.15 0.05 9.56
CA THR A 151 3.42 -0.52 9.11
C THR A 151 3.36 -2.03 9.13
N TYR A 152 4.03 -2.65 8.18
CA TYR A 152 4.23 -4.08 8.14
C TYR A 152 5.62 -4.40 7.59
N SER A 153 6.32 -5.30 8.23
CA SER A 153 7.56 -5.88 7.70
C SER A 153 7.67 -7.35 8.10
N PRO A 154 7.90 -8.26 7.14
CA PRO A 154 8.00 -9.69 7.44
C PRO A 154 9.11 -10.05 8.44
N ASN A 155 10.17 -9.22 8.54
CA ASN A 155 11.29 -9.41 9.46
C ASN A 155 11.19 -8.56 10.74
N GLY A 156 10.10 -7.80 10.91
CA GLY A 156 9.86 -6.94 12.08
C GLY A 156 10.67 -5.63 12.08
N THR A 157 11.53 -5.40 11.09
CA THR A 157 12.29 -4.15 10.98
C THR A 157 11.53 -3.17 10.11
N ILE A 158 11.31 -1.96 10.60
CA ILE A 158 10.63 -0.88 9.89
C ILE A 158 11.62 0.24 9.59
N ALA A 159 11.62 0.70 8.35
CA ALA A 159 12.42 1.86 7.93
C ALA A 159 11.91 3.13 8.61
N THR A 160 12.82 4.03 8.93
CA THR A 160 12.48 5.32 9.54
C THR A 160 12.50 6.40 8.49
N ALA A 161 11.36 7.05 8.29
CA ALA A 161 11.26 8.30 7.55
C ALA A 161 11.54 9.49 8.47
N LYS A 162 11.85 10.62 7.88
CA LYS A 162 11.97 11.89 8.59
C LYS A 162 10.58 12.37 9.03
N ASP A 163 10.49 13.00 10.20
CA ASP A 163 9.20 13.43 10.77
C ASP A 163 8.58 14.64 10.05
N THR A 164 9.39 15.44 9.35
CA THR A 164 8.91 16.65 8.70
C THR A 164 9.56 16.87 7.35
N TYR A 165 8.76 17.33 6.38
CA TYR A 165 9.21 17.70 5.05
C TYR A 165 8.56 19.03 4.63
N THR A 166 9.17 19.74 3.69
CA THR A 166 8.58 20.92 3.05
C THR A 166 8.17 20.62 1.61
N LYS A 167 7.21 21.37 1.08
CA LYS A 167 6.87 21.28 -0.36
C LYS A 167 8.11 21.54 -1.22
N GLY A 168 8.34 20.67 -2.18
CA GLY A 168 9.52 20.67 -3.06
C GLY A 168 10.65 19.76 -2.57
N GLU A 169 10.60 19.32 -1.33
CA GLU A 169 11.62 18.44 -0.76
C GLU A 169 11.46 16.98 -1.28
N GLU A 170 12.59 16.33 -1.48
CA GLU A 170 12.65 14.91 -1.81
C GLU A 170 12.47 14.06 -0.56
N VAL A 171 11.57 13.10 -0.65
CA VAL A 171 11.40 12.01 0.32
C VAL A 171 12.17 10.81 -0.21
N SER A 172 13.04 10.25 0.64
CA SER A 172 13.82 9.04 0.33
C SER A 172 13.76 8.10 1.52
N VAL A 173 13.19 6.91 1.33
CA VAL A 173 13.03 5.90 2.38
C VAL A 173 13.54 4.56 1.88
N THR A 174 14.43 3.94 2.64
CA THR A 174 14.96 2.61 2.34
C THR A 174 14.16 1.55 3.06
N LEU A 175 13.29 0.89 2.30
CA LEU A 175 12.35 -0.12 2.80
C LEU A 175 12.98 -1.51 2.84
N GLN A 176 12.70 -2.27 3.88
CA GLN A 176 13.09 -3.67 4.02
C GLN A 176 12.34 -4.57 3.02
N PRO A 177 12.81 -5.79 2.77
CA PRO A 177 12.10 -6.75 1.92
C PRO A 177 10.65 -6.98 2.38
N GLY A 178 9.70 -6.77 1.50
CA GLY A 178 8.27 -6.93 1.78
C GLY A 178 7.65 -5.86 2.67
N GLU A 179 8.40 -4.83 3.07
CA GLU A 179 7.91 -3.76 3.95
C GLU A 179 6.83 -2.92 3.27
N VAL A 180 5.85 -2.54 4.07
CA VAL A 180 4.81 -1.56 3.75
C VAL A 180 4.74 -0.51 4.85
N GLN A 181 4.57 0.74 4.45
CA GLN A 181 4.26 1.88 5.33
C GLN A 181 3.11 2.70 4.77
N VAL A 182 2.21 3.13 5.63
CA VAL A 182 1.12 4.07 5.33
C VAL A 182 1.08 5.14 6.40
#